data_7ce12dd8d0a6ea9fda527e67929f1b2b
#
_entry.id   7ce12dd8d0a6ea9fda527e67929f1b2b
#
_cell.length_a   1.000
_cell.length_b   1.000
_cell.length_c   1.000
_cell.angle_alpha   90.00
_cell.angle_beta   90.00
_cell.angle_gamma   90.00
#
_symmetry.space_group_name_H-M   'P 1'
#
loop_
_entity.id
_entity.type
_entity.pdbx_description
1 polymer ?
#
loop_
_entity_poly.entity_id
_entity_poly.type
_entity_poly.pdbx_seq_one_letter_code
_entity_poly.pdbx_strand_id
1 'polypeptide(L)'
;MSLCCDGAMQKMPAGFYTLLCAQLFSSWADNALLIVVIADLTWRGESPWMIPMLKFGFTLSYVVLAPWVGASADGWKKSSIMWAAHALKVFGVWGIAVGLNPLVFYALVGMGAALYSPAKYGWMTQMVPATRLIHANGWIETATVCSAIGGVVCGGWWISASYLTSLSSLFPWLPFQPTGLSAAYLSVVMLFLVTVVLTFA
;
A
#
# COMPACT_ATOMS: atom_id res chain seq x y z
N MET A 1 27.72 -14.20 -35.49
CA MET A 1 27.34 -14.94 -34.27
C MET A 1 27.93 -14.25 -33.04
N SER A 2 27.63 -12.92 -32.84
CA SER A 2 28.16 -12.09 -31.74
C SER A 2 27.15 -11.11 -31.14
N LEU A 3 25.84 -11.38 -31.27
CA LEU A 3 24.75 -10.50 -30.81
C LEU A 3 24.09 -10.94 -29.49
N CYS A 4 24.64 -11.96 -28.80
CA CYS A 4 23.95 -12.54 -27.62
C CYS A 4 24.52 -12.14 -26.23
N CYS A 5 25.61 -11.38 -26.15
CA CYS A 5 26.25 -11.09 -24.84
C CYS A 5 26.17 -9.65 -24.35
N ASP A 6 25.69 -8.68 -25.15
CA ASP A 6 25.66 -7.26 -24.76
C ASP A 6 24.42 -6.81 -23.98
N GLY A 7 23.43 -7.69 -23.77
CA GLY A 7 22.17 -7.38 -23.11
C GLY A 7 22.19 -7.36 -21.57
N ALA A 8 23.26 -7.83 -20.93
CA ALA A 8 23.21 -8.25 -19.53
C ALA A 8 23.54 -7.15 -18.48
N MET A 9 24.03 -5.97 -18.84
CA MET A 9 24.52 -4.98 -17.87
C MET A 9 24.08 -3.52 -18.08
N GLN A 10 23.07 -3.26 -18.87
CA GLN A 10 22.52 -1.90 -18.88
C GLN A 10 21.63 -1.71 -17.67
N LYS A 11 21.99 -0.77 -16.78
CA LYS A 11 21.21 -0.42 -15.56
C LYS A 11 19.79 0.00 -15.95
N MET A 12 18.79 -0.39 -15.12
CA MET A 12 17.43 0.11 -15.26
C MET A 12 17.41 1.63 -15.05
N PRO A 13 16.50 2.38 -15.68
CA PRO A 13 16.37 3.83 -15.45
C PRO A 13 16.17 4.13 -13.95
N ALA A 14 16.70 5.26 -13.48
CA ALA A 14 16.55 5.67 -12.07
C ALA A 14 15.08 5.73 -11.63
N GLY A 15 14.18 6.22 -12.49
CA GLY A 15 12.74 6.25 -12.24
C GLY A 15 12.11 4.87 -12.00
N PHE A 16 12.69 3.79 -12.54
CA PHE A 16 12.22 2.44 -12.24
C PHE A 16 12.51 2.04 -10.80
N TYR A 17 13.66 2.40 -10.25
CA TYR A 17 13.98 2.10 -8.86
C TYR A 17 13.13 2.89 -7.88
N THR A 18 12.80 4.15 -8.19
CA THR A 18 11.87 4.94 -7.37
C THR A 18 10.46 4.34 -7.38
N LEU A 19 9.99 3.89 -8.55
CA LEU A 19 8.72 3.17 -8.67
C LEU A 19 8.72 1.84 -7.89
N LEU A 20 9.83 1.09 -7.95
CA LEU A 20 10.00 -0.15 -7.21
C LEU A 20 9.96 0.07 -5.70
N CYS A 21 10.65 1.10 -5.19
CA CYS A 21 10.60 1.48 -3.79
C CYS A 21 9.19 1.94 -3.37
N ALA A 22 8.53 2.78 -4.17
CA ALA A 22 7.17 3.21 -3.91
C ALA A 22 6.20 2.02 -3.83
N GLN A 23 6.32 1.06 -4.75
CA GLN A 23 5.55 -0.19 -4.74
C GLN A 23 5.81 -1.01 -3.47
N LEU A 24 7.07 -1.18 -3.10
CA LEU A 24 7.47 -1.94 -1.92
C LEU A 24 6.83 -1.35 -0.66
N PHE A 25 7.00 -0.05 -0.41
CA PHE A 25 6.45 0.60 0.78
C PHE A 25 4.92 0.69 0.76
N SER A 26 4.29 0.91 -0.41
CA SER A 26 2.83 0.92 -0.52
C SER A 26 2.23 -0.44 -0.17
N SER A 27 2.77 -1.52 -0.75
CA SER A 27 2.30 -2.87 -0.47
C SER A 27 2.62 -3.31 0.97
N TRP A 28 3.75 -2.85 1.52
CA TRP A 28 4.10 -3.05 2.93
C TRP A 28 3.07 -2.43 3.87
N ALA A 29 2.70 -1.16 3.61
CA ALA A 29 1.69 -0.45 4.37
C ALA A 29 0.31 -1.12 4.28
N ASP A 30 -0.10 -1.59 3.10
CA ASP A 30 -1.38 -2.30 2.89
C ASP A 30 -1.47 -3.57 3.76
N ASN A 31 -0.39 -4.36 3.80
CA ASN A 31 -0.35 -5.61 4.58
C ASN A 31 -0.19 -5.36 6.09
N ALA A 32 0.59 -4.36 6.49
CA ALA A 32 0.70 -3.96 7.89
C ALA A 32 -0.63 -3.42 8.42
N LEU A 33 -1.33 -2.61 7.63
CA LEU A 33 -2.67 -2.10 7.96
C LEU A 33 -3.67 -3.24 8.23
N LEU A 34 -3.65 -4.29 7.40
CA LEU A 34 -4.53 -5.45 7.61
C LEU A 34 -4.35 -6.04 9.00
N ILE A 35 -3.11 -6.25 9.44
CA ILE A 35 -2.81 -6.82 10.76
C ILE A 35 -3.26 -5.87 11.89
N VAL A 36 -3.01 -4.57 11.73
CA VAL A 36 -3.44 -3.56 12.71
C VAL A 36 -4.95 -3.51 12.85
N VAL A 37 -5.69 -3.53 11.74
CA VAL A 37 -7.17 -3.52 11.76
C VAL A 37 -7.74 -4.82 12.32
N ILE A 38 -7.15 -5.97 12.03
CA ILE A 38 -7.55 -7.26 12.64
C ILE A 38 -7.37 -7.20 14.17
N ALA A 39 -6.25 -6.68 14.64
CA ALA A 39 -6.00 -6.53 16.08
C ALA A 39 -7.00 -5.56 16.72
N ASP A 40 -7.31 -4.44 16.06
CA ASP A 40 -8.28 -3.46 16.53
C ASP A 40 -9.69 -4.08 16.69
N LEU A 41 -10.17 -4.81 15.67
CA LEU A 41 -11.44 -5.51 15.74
C LEU A 41 -11.48 -6.55 16.86
N THR A 42 -10.39 -7.30 17.03
CA THR A 42 -10.28 -8.33 18.07
C THR A 42 -10.29 -7.71 19.46
N TRP A 43 -9.61 -6.60 19.67
CA TRP A 43 -9.55 -5.92 20.98
C TRP A 43 -10.87 -5.21 21.32
N ARG A 44 -11.61 -4.74 20.32
CA ARG A 44 -12.97 -4.20 20.53
C ARG A 44 -14.02 -5.28 20.79
N GLY A 45 -13.67 -6.56 20.63
CA GLY A 45 -14.60 -7.67 20.78
C GLY A 45 -15.65 -7.73 19.64
N GLU A 46 -15.30 -7.21 18.48
CA GLU A 46 -16.17 -7.21 17.31
C GLU A 46 -16.41 -8.64 16.79
N SER A 47 -17.49 -8.83 16.07
CA SER A 47 -17.90 -10.16 15.58
C SER A 47 -16.84 -10.78 14.65
N PRO A 48 -16.43 -12.06 14.84
CA PRO A 48 -15.35 -12.71 14.09
C PRO A 48 -15.53 -12.71 12.56
N TRP A 49 -16.76 -12.63 12.05
CA TRP A 49 -17.05 -12.59 10.62
C TRP A 49 -16.56 -11.29 9.96
N MET A 50 -16.31 -10.22 10.72
CA MET A 50 -15.81 -8.97 10.19
C MET A 50 -14.38 -9.11 9.63
N ILE A 51 -13.56 -9.98 10.21
CA ILE A 51 -12.17 -10.22 9.78
C ILE A 51 -12.10 -10.70 8.31
N PRO A 52 -12.78 -11.77 7.89
CA PRO A 52 -12.78 -12.14 6.48
C PRO A 52 -13.45 -11.09 5.58
N MET A 53 -14.45 -10.34 6.09
CA MET A 53 -15.11 -9.27 5.34
C MET A 53 -14.19 -8.10 5.03
N LEU A 54 -13.16 -7.80 5.85
CA LEU A 54 -12.13 -6.82 5.49
C LEU A 54 -11.45 -7.20 4.17
N LYS A 55 -10.96 -8.44 4.09
CA LYS A 55 -10.25 -8.92 2.90
C LYS A 55 -11.18 -9.03 1.70
N PHE A 56 -12.43 -9.45 1.92
CA PHE A 56 -13.45 -9.49 0.88
C PHE A 56 -13.73 -8.10 0.32
N GLY A 57 -13.97 -7.08 1.17
CA GLY A 57 -14.21 -5.70 0.75
C GLY A 57 -13.03 -5.09 -0.02
N PHE A 58 -11.81 -5.36 0.44
CA PHE A 58 -10.58 -4.96 -0.26
C PHE A 58 -10.51 -5.57 -1.68
N THR A 59 -10.74 -6.89 -1.79
CA THR A 59 -10.71 -7.59 -3.08
C THR A 59 -11.85 -7.17 -3.99
N LEU A 60 -13.06 -6.98 -3.43
CA LEU A 60 -14.22 -6.51 -4.17
C LEU A 60 -13.97 -5.16 -4.81
N SER A 61 -13.20 -4.28 -4.18
CA SER A 61 -12.81 -2.99 -4.75
C SER A 61 -12.07 -3.13 -6.07
N TYR A 62 -11.22 -4.14 -6.23
CA TYR A 62 -10.55 -4.42 -7.52
C TYR A 62 -11.54 -4.85 -8.59
N VAL A 63 -12.50 -5.71 -8.26
CA VAL A 63 -13.50 -6.20 -9.21
C VAL A 63 -14.41 -5.06 -9.67
N VAL A 64 -14.89 -4.25 -8.72
CA VAL A 64 -15.80 -3.13 -9.00
C VAL A 64 -15.11 -2.04 -9.81
N LEU A 65 -13.86 -1.70 -9.50
CA LEU A 65 -13.15 -0.63 -10.21
C LEU A 65 -12.53 -1.07 -11.54
N ALA A 66 -12.31 -2.37 -11.78
CA ALA A 66 -11.63 -2.86 -12.96
C ALA A 66 -12.13 -2.25 -14.29
N PRO A 67 -13.45 -2.10 -14.55
CA PRO A 67 -13.93 -1.51 -15.80
C PRO A 67 -13.57 -0.04 -15.97
N TRP A 68 -13.62 0.74 -14.88
CA TRP A 68 -13.36 2.19 -14.92
C TRP A 68 -11.88 2.52 -14.90
N VAL A 69 -11.09 1.72 -14.23
CA VAL A 69 -9.65 1.96 -14.08
C VAL A 69 -8.92 1.76 -15.41
N GLY A 70 -9.33 0.79 -16.22
CA GLY A 70 -8.81 0.61 -17.59
C GLY A 70 -9.04 1.85 -18.46
N ALA A 71 -10.26 2.40 -18.43
CA ALA A 71 -10.63 3.58 -19.23
C ALA A 71 -9.96 4.88 -18.72
N SER A 72 -9.77 5.04 -17.42
CA SER A 72 -9.15 6.24 -16.85
C SER A 72 -7.62 6.27 -16.98
N ALA A 73 -6.98 5.09 -17.13
CA ALA A 73 -5.53 5.00 -17.32
C ALA A 73 -5.03 5.67 -18.61
N ASP A 74 -5.88 5.80 -19.62
CA ASP A 74 -5.54 6.39 -20.93
C ASP A 74 -5.76 7.90 -21.00
N GLY A 75 -6.65 8.46 -20.16
CA GLY A 75 -7.05 9.87 -20.22
C GLY A 75 -6.36 10.80 -19.24
N TRP A 76 -5.79 10.30 -18.15
CA TRP A 76 -5.24 11.10 -17.07
C TRP A 76 -3.73 10.91 -16.92
N LYS A 77 -3.03 11.94 -16.40
CA LYS A 77 -1.60 11.80 -16.06
C LYS A 77 -1.43 10.70 -15.01
N LYS A 78 -0.60 9.71 -15.29
CA LYS A 78 -0.38 8.52 -14.44
C LYS A 78 0.06 8.90 -13.02
N SER A 79 0.90 9.94 -12.87
CA SER A 79 1.29 10.46 -11.56
C SER A 79 0.11 11.00 -10.76
N SER A 80 -0.87 11.66 -11.40
CA SER A 80 -2.07 12.17 -10.72
C SER A 80 -2.96 11.04 -10.20
N ILE A 81 -3.09 9.95 -10.96
CA ILE A 81 -3.83 8.75 -10.53
C ILE A 81 -3.14 8.11 -9.32
N MET A 82 -1.82 7.98 -9.36
CA MET A 82 -1.05 7.42 -8.25
C MET A 82 -1.17 8.28 -6.98
N TRP A 83 -1.15 9.62 -7.13
CA TRP A 83 -1.39 10.52 -6.01
C TRP A 83 -2.79 10.36 -5.42
N ALA A 84 -3.82 10.37 -6.26
CA ALA A 84 -5.21 10.16 -5.83
C ALA A 84 -5.39 8.81 -5.12
N ALA A 85 -4.74 7.76 -5.64
CA ALA A 85 -4.73 6.43 -5.03
C ALA A 85 -4.14 6.44 -3.61
N HIS A 86 -2.99 7.10 -3.42
CA HIS A 86 -2.38 7.23 -2.09
C HIS A 86 -3.19 8.13 -1.15
N ALA A 87 -3.74 9.24 -1.65
CA ALA A 87 -4.63 10.10 -0.86
C ALA A 87 -5.86 9.33 -0.36
N LEU A 88 -6.46 8.50 -1.21
CA LEU A 88 -7.60 7.65 -0.85
C LEU A 88 -7.21 6.60 0.21
N LYS A 89 -6.01 6.01 0.12
CA LYS A 89 -5.49 5.09 1.13
C LYS A 89 -5.29 5.79 2.48
N VAL A 90 -4.64 6.94 2.49
CA VAL A 90 -4.43 7.74 3.72
C VAL A 90 -5.76 8.12 4.36
N PHE A 91 -6.73 8.55 3.55
CA PHE A 91 -8.08 8.87 4.02
C PHE A 91 -8.79 7.63 4.61
N GLY A 92 -8.63 6.47 3.98
CA GLY A 92 -9.14 5.20 4.50
C GLY A 92 -8.56 4.84 5.87
N VAL A 93 -7.23 4.93 6.03
CA VAL A 93 -6.57 4.68 7.32
C VAL A 93 -7.01 5.68 8.38
N TRP A 94 -7.09 6.96 8.02
CA TRP A 94 -7.55 7.99 8.93
C TRP A 94 -8.97 7.73 9.45
N GLY A 95 -9.91 7.34 8.55
CA GLY A 95 -11.27 7.00 8.94
C GLY A 95 -11.36 5.84 9.93
N ILE A 96 -10.55 4.78 9.74
CA ILE A 96 -10.46 3.67 10.70
C ILE A 96 -9.88 4.17 12.02
N ALA A 97 -8.81 4.96 11.99
CA ALA A 97 -8.14 5.47 13.18
C ALA A 97 -9.04 6.37 14.04
N VAL A 98 -9.97 7.11 13.44
CA VAL A 98 -10.97 7.94 14.14
C VAL A 98 -12.18 7.12 14.67
N GLY A 99 -12.25 5.81 14.34
CA GLY A 99 -13.30 4.91 14.84
C GLY A 99 -14.51 4.78 13.96
N LEU A 100 -14.41 5.18 12.70
CA LEU A 100 -15.46 4.96 11.72
C LEU A 100 -15.48 3.48 11.31
N ASN A 101 -16.53 3.09 10.57
CA ASN A 101 -16.74 1.68 10.20
C ASN A 101 -15.52 1.09 9.46
N PRO A 102 -14.77 0.14 10.07
CA PRO A 102 -13.53 -0.37 9.51
C PRO A 102 -13.72 -1.12 8.19
N LEU A 103 -14.88 -1.77 7.97
CA LEU A 103 -15.16 -2.47 6.71
C LEU A 103 -15.23 -1.51 5.53
N VAL A 104 -15.93 -0.38 5.69
CA VAL A 104 -16.09 0.63 4.64
C VAL A 104 -14.75 1.31 4.34
N PHE A 105 -14.05 1.75 5.37
CA PHE A 105 -12.79 2.49 5.21
C PHE A 105 -11.63 1.60 4.74
N TYR A 106 -11.63 0.31 5.13
CA TYR A 106 -10.68 -0.65 4.57
C TYR A 106 -10.97 -0.98 3.10
N ALA A 107 -12.24 -1.02 2.69
CA ALA A 107 -12.60 -1.12 1.28
C ALA A 107 -12.13 0.12 0.48
N LEU A 108 -12.19 1.33 1.05
CA LEU A 108 -11.62 2.54 0.43
C LEU A 108 -10.10 2.43 0.23
N VAL A 109 -9.37 1.84 1.18
CA VAL A 109 -7.94 1.53 0.98
C VAL A 109 -7.75 0.57 -0.19
N GLY A 110 -8.62 -0.45 -0.31
CA GLY A 110 -8.65 -1.37 -1.45
C GLY A 110 -8.92 -0.66 -2.78
N MET A 111 -9.82 0.32 -2.80
CA MET A 111 -10.07 1.16 -3.98
C MET A 111 -8.82 1.94 -4.39
N GLY A 112 -8.11 2.54 -3.42
CA GLY A 112 -6.82 3.18 -3.68
C GLY A 112 -5.78 2.22 -4.27
N ALA A 113 -5.70 1.00 -3.74
CA ALA A 113 -4.80 -0.03 -4.26
C ALA A 113 -5.17 -0.47 -5.69
N ALA A 114 -6.48 -0.58 -5.99
CA ALA A 114 -6.98 -0.91 -7.33
C ALA A 114 -6.66 0.17 -8.36
N LEU A 115 -6.80 1.46 -8.00
CA LEU A 115 -6.44 2.60 -8.86
C LEU A 115 -4.92 2.67 -9.11
N TYR A 116 -4.11 2.37 -8.10
CA TYR A 116 -2.66 2.40 -8.19
C TYR A 116 -2.09 1.36 -9.16
N SER A 117 -2.66 0.17 -9.21
CA SER A 117 -2.15 -0.97 -9.98
C SER A 117 -1.93 -0.68 -11.47
N PRO A 118 -2.92 -0.27 -12.27
CA PRO A 118 -2.71 -0.03 -13.70
C PRO A 118 -1.87 1.22 -13.97
N ALA A 119 -1.95 2.25 -13.13
CA ALA A 119 -1.09 3.43 -13.24
C ALA A 119 0.39 3.06 -13.10
N LYS A 120 0.72 2.20 -12.14
CA LYS A 120 2.08 1.65 -11.93
C LYS A 120 2.59 0.91 -13.17
N TYR A 121 1.82 -0.06 -13.68
CA TYR A 121 2.23 -0.83 -14.86
C TYR A 121 2.32 0.04 -16.11
N GLY A 122 1.37 0.96 -16.30
CA GLY A 122 1.40 1.90 -17.40
C GLY A 122 2.59 2.87 -17.33
N TRP A 123 3.07 3.24 -16.14
CA TRP A 123 4.28 4.05 -15.99
C TRP A 123 5.54 3.22 -16.25
N MET A 124 5.59 2.00 -15.74
CA MET A 124 6.68 1.06 -16.01
C MET A 124 6.93 0.86 -17.50
N THR A 125 5.85 0.65 -18.29
CA THR A 125 5.97 0.45 -19.74
C THR A 125 6.48 1.68 -20.50
N GLN A 126 6.35 2.88 -19.95
CA GLN A 126 6.89 4.10 -20.54
C GLN A 126 8.39 4.30 -20.25
N MET A 127 8.87 3.80 -19.10
CA MET A 127 10.25 3.99 -18.66
C MET A 127 11.18 2.84 -19.08
N VAL A 128 10.64 1.62 -19.21
CA VAL A 128 11.45 0.42 -19.43
C VAL A 128 11.28 -0.04 -20.89
N PRO A 129 12.39 -0.29 -21.63
CA PRO A 129 12.33 -0.85 -22.98
C PRO A 129 11.59 -2.19 -23.04
N ALA A 130 10.87 -2.46 -24.13
CA ALA A 130 10.06 -3.67 -24.32
C ALA A 130 10.85 -4.98 -24.05
N THR A 131 12.13 -5.00 -24.40
CA THR A 131 13.02 -6.17 -24.20
C THR A 131 13.29 -6.50 -22.72
N ARG A 132 13.00 -5.58 -21.81
CA ARG A 132 13.26 -5.71 -20.37
C ARG A 132 12.00 -5.72 -19.49
N LEU A 133 10.84 -5.56 -20.07
CA LEU A 133 9.56 -5.54 -19.34
C LEU A 133 9.35 -6.80 -18.50
N ILE A 134 9.79 -7.96 -18.99
CA ILE A 134 9.70 -9.24 -18.25
C ILE A 134 10.53 -9.17 -16.96
N HIS A 135 11.77 -8.68 -17.03
CA HIS A 135 12.62 -8.52 -15.85
C HIS A 135 12.07 -7.45 -14.89
N ALA A 136 11.60 -6.31 -15.41
CA ALA A 136 11.01 -5.26 -14.60
C ALA A 136 9.75 -5.74 -13.85
N ASN A 137 8.89 -6.50 -14.52
CA ASN A 137 7.72 -7.09 -13.89
C ASN A 137 8.11 -8.09 -12.80
N GLY A 138 9.10 -8.93 -13.04
CA GLY A 138 9.64 -9.85 -12.04
C GLY A 138 10.15 -9.13 -10.78
N TRP A 139 10.85 -8.00 -10.92
CA TRP A 139 11.27 -7.17 -9.78
C TRP A 139 10.11 -6.58 -9.00
N ILE A 140 9.07 -6.10 -9.70
CA ILE A 140 7.85 -5.55 -9.06
C ILE A 140 7.12 -6.65 -8.28
N GLU A 141 6.97 -7.84 -8.85
CA GLU A 141 6.31 -8.96 -8.16
C GLU A 141 7.13 -9.44 -6.96
N THR A 142 8.46 -9.53 -7.10
CA THR A 142 9.36 -9.86 -5.98
C THR A 142 9.23 -8.83 -4.85
N ALA A 143 9.24 -7.53 -5.17
CA ALA A 143 9.03 -6.47 -4.18
C ALA A 143 7.66 -6.60 -3.50
N THR A 144 6.61 -6.96 -4.25
CA THR A 144 5.26 -7.15 -3.70
C THR A 144 5.21 -8.32 -2.72
N VAL A 145 5.85 -9.46 -3.04
CA VAL A 145 5.92 -10.62 -2.13
C VAL A 145 6.75 -10.30 -0.88
N CYS A 146 7.93 -9.70 -1.05
CA CYS A 146 8.77 -9.30 0.09
C CYS A 146 8.05 -8.31 1.01
N SER A 147 7.33 -7.35 0.42
CA SER A 147 6.55 -6.37 1.19
C SER A 147 5.35 -6.99 1.90
N ALA A 148 4.73 -8.01 1.35
CA ALA A 148 3.65 -8.72 2.01
C ALA A 148 4.15 -9.41 3.30
N ILE A 149 5.28 -10.12 3.22
CA ILE A 149 5.91 -10.76 4.40
C ILE A 149 6.36 -9.69 5.41
N GLY A 150 7.10 -8.68 4.96
CA GLY A 150 7.59 -7.59 5.81
C GLY A 150 6.44 -6.81 6.47
N GLY A 151 5.38 -6.52 5.73
CA GLY A 151 4.19 -5.81 6.22
C GLY A 151 3.49 -6.56 7.35
N VAL A 152 3.29 -7.88 7.19
CA VAL A 152 2.70 -8.72 8.23
C VAL A 152 3.56 -8.74 9.49
N VAL A 153 4.88 -8.92 9.34
CA VAL A 153 5.83 -8.96 10.48
C VAL A 153 5.86 -7.60 11.21
N CYS A 154 6.00 -6.50 10.47
CA CYS A 154 6.02 -5.17 11.08
C CYS A 154 4.67 -4.76 11.66
N GLY A 155 3.56 -5.10 11.00
CA GLY A 155 2.22 -4.89 11.55
C GLY A 155 2.04 -5.60 12.89
N GLY A 156 2.49 -6.86 12.98
CA GLY A 156 2.51 -7.61 14.23
C GLY A 156 3.38 -6.97 15.32
N TRP A 157 4.54 -6.42 14.94
CA TRP A 157 5.41 -5.72 15.88
C TRP A 157 4.80 -4.40 16.37
N TRP A 158 4.14 -3.64 15.48
CA TRP A 158 3.50 -2.35 15.82
C TRP A 158 2.32 -2.47 16.80
N ILE A 159 1.67 -3.62 16.85
CA ILE A 159 0.61 -3.91 17.84
C ILE A 159 1.18 -4.44 19.17
N SER A 160 2.49 -4.64 19.29
CA SER A 160 3.09 -5.11 20.53
C SER A 160 2.99 -4.06 21.65
N ALA A 161 2.79 -4.50 22.88
CA ALA A 161 2.65 -3.60 24.03
C ALA A 161 3.86 -2.68 24.22
N SER A 162 5.08 -3.18 23.98
CA SER A 162 6.32 -2.39 24.09
C SER A 162 6.40 -1.26 23.06
N TYR A 163 5.94 -1.48 21.83
CA TYR A 163 5.91 -0.45 20.80
C TYR A 163 4.85 0.62 21.09
N LEU A 164 3.63 0.19 21.47
CA LEU A 164 2.50 1.08 21.76
C LEU A 164 2.82 2.00 22.97
N THR A 165 3.41 1.47 24.02
CA THR A 165 3.79 2.28 25.19
C THR A 165 4.92 3.27 24.86
N SER A 166 5.90 2.87 24.08
CA SER A 166 7.00 3.75 23.68
C SER A 166 6.53 4.93 22.83
N LEU A 167 5.65 4.69 21.88
CA LEU A 167 5.19 5.74 20.97
C LEU A 167 4.11 6.65 21.59
N SER A 168 3.23 6.12 22.44
CA SER A 168 2.22 6.91 23.16
C SER A 168 2.86 7.91 24.13
N SER A 169 4.03 7.61 24.69
CA SER A 169 4.77 8.53 25.53
C SER A 169 5.38 9.72 24.74
N LEU A 170 5.66 9.53 23.45
CA LEU A 170 6.20 10.58 22.58
C LEU A 170 5.13 11.54 22.04
N PHE A 171 3.89 11.08 21.91
CA PHE A 171 2.78 11.84 21.32
C PHE A 171 1.52 11.86 22.22
N PRO A 172 1.57 12.39 23.45
CA PRO A 172 0.44 12.35 24.39
C PRO A 172 -0.77 13.20 23.95
N TRP A 173 -0.60 14.04 22.96
CA TRP A 173 -1.63 14.97 22.45
C TRP A 173 -2.41 14.42 21.23
N LEU A 174 -2.10 13.22 20.72
CA LEU A 174 -2.89 12.63 19.64
C LEU A 174 -4.21 12.08 20.20
N PRO A 175 -5.37 12.61 19.77
CA PRO A 175 -6.69 12.19 20.27
C PRO A 175 -7.18 10.92 19.58
N PHE A 176 -6.37 9.86 19.58
CA PHE A 176 -6.76 8.62 18.94
C PHE A 176 -7.23 7.59 19.99
N GLN A 177 -8.22 6.85 19.60
CA GLN A 177 -8.90 5.66 20.15
C GLN A 177 -8.45 5.10 21.53
N PRO A 178 -9.41 4.67 22.37
CA PRO A 178 -9.15 4.07 23.68
C PRO A 178 -8.35 2.75 23.63
N THR A 179 -8.12 2.19 22.45
CA THR A 179 -7.41 0.91 22.26
C THR A 179 -5.88 0.99 22.26
N GLY A 180 -5.30 2.20 22.34
CA GLY A 180 -3.83 2.36 22.26
C GLY A 180 -3.22 2.10 20.88
N LEU A 181 -3.98 1.68 19.88
CA LEU A 181 -3.53 1.38 18.51
C LEU A 181 -3.24 2.62 17.65
N SER A 182 -3.49 3.83 18.18
CA SER A 182 -3.18 5.08 17.50
C SER A 182 -1.74 5.14 16.96
N ALA A 183 -0.80 4.64 17.73
CA ALA A 183 0.61 4.57 17.33
C ALA A 183 0.84 3.65 16.11
N ALA A 184 0.17 2.52 16.05
CA ALA A 184 0.25 1.60 14.91
C ALA A 184 -0.37 2.21 13.65
N TYR A 185 -1.53 2.86 13.75
CA TYR A 185 -2.15 3.58 12.63
C TYR A 185 -1.27 4.73 12.13
N LEU A 186 -0.64 5.48 13.05
CA LEU A 186 0.29 6.54 12.68
C LEU A 186 1.47 5.99 11.87
N SER A 187 2.03 4.85 12.27
CA SER A 187 3.12 4.21 11.54
C SER A 187 2.73 3.80 10.13
N VAL A 188 1.51 3.29 9.94
CA VAL A 188 0.96 2.97 8.61
C VAL A 188 0.81 4.24 7.78
N VAL A 189 0.26 5.32 8.36
CA VAL A 189 0.13 6.62 7.66
C VAL A 189 1.49 7.15 7.23
N MET A 190 2.50 7.07 8.10
CA MET A 190 3.87 7.50 7.76
C MET A 190 4.45 6.70 6.58
N LEU A 191 4.22 5.38 6.52
CA LEU A 191 4.61 4.60 5.35
C LEU A 191 3.92 5.05 4.07
N PHE A 192 2.60 5.33 4.10
CA PHE A 192 1.91 5.86 2.93
C PHE A 192 2.44 7.25 2.52
N LEU A 193 2.78 8.11 3.45
CA LEU A 193 3.39 9.41 3.14
C LEU A 193 4.76 9.25 2.48
N VAL A 194 5.58 8.28 2.93
CA VAL A 194 6.84 7.94 2.25
C VAL A 194 6.59 7.51 0.81
N THR A 195 5.54 6.70 0.54
CA THR A 195 5.21 6.30 -0.83
C THR A 195 4.78 7.48 -1.69
N VAL A 196 4.06 8.44 -1.13
CA VAL A 196 3.70 9.69 -1.82
C VAL A 196 4.96 10.44 -2.24
N VAL A 197 5.88 10.65 -1.31
CA VAL A 197 7.16 11.35 -1.60
C VAL A 197 7.94 10.64 -2.70
N LEU A 198 8.08 9.31 -2.61
CA LEU A 198 8.78 8.50 -3.61
C LEU A 198 8.10 8.53 -5.00
N THR A 199 6.81 8.74 -5.07
CA THR A 199 6.09 8.86 -6.34
C THR A 199 6.41 10.17 -7.07
N PHE A 200 6.90 11.18 -6.34
CA PHE A 200 7.29 12.49 -6.90
C PHE A 200 8.81 12.68 -7.09
N ALA A 201 9.62 11.80 -6.52
CA ALA A 201 11.08 11.82 -6.70
C ALA A 201 11.51 11.15 -8.01
#